data_71ac01f5fb17e609b52f165f54651980
#
_entry.id   71ac01f5fb17e609b52f165f54651980
#
_cell.length_a   1.000
_cell.length_b   1.000
_cell.length_c   1.000
_cell.angle_alpha   90.00
_cell.angle_beta   90.00
_cell.angle_gamma   90.00
#
_symmetry.space_group_name_H-M   'P 1'
#
loop_
_entity.id
_entity.type
_entity.pdbx_description
1 polymer ?
#
loop_
_entity_poly.entity_id
_entity_poly.type
_entity_poly.pdbx_seq_one_letter_code
_entity_poly.pdbx_strand_id
1 'polypeptide(L)'
;MKIFFLPIVLGILPTLASAQPLQVTGYSGYLGEWELTATVTETAGPKKEYSGPLTMRHVGLCTQDGPEEKTGEMRLQILPSSSQLNATFSVAGVECTYSGRLSDSYTGTIACPDRQAVPLKLWVR
;
A
#
# COMPACT_ATOMS: atom_id res chain seq x y z
N MET A 1 -17.12 -18.80 -59.34
CA MET A 1 -17.72 -18.15 -58.20
C MET A 1 -16.74 -18.12 -57.03
N LYS A 2 -16.31 -16.96 -56.70
CA LYS A 2 -15.31 -16.82 -55.61
C LYS A 2 -15.98 -16.49 -54.31
N ILE A 3 -15.75 -17.33 -53.35
CA ILE A 3 -16.23 -17.09 -52.03
C ILE A 3 -15.13 -16.39 -51.26
N PHE A 4 -15.37 -15.15 -50.89
CA PHE A 4 -14.42 -14.42 -50.08
C PHE A 4 -14.73 -14.63 -48.64
N PHE A 5 -13.87 -15.39 -47.98
CA PHE A 5 -13.89 -15.44 -46.53
C PHE A 5 -13.02 -14.30 -46.05
N LEU A 6 -13.64 -13.28 -45.54
CA LEU A 6 -12.97 -12.31 -44.73
C LEU A 6 -12.72 -12.97 -43.39
N PRO A 7 -11.44 -13.20 -43.04
CA PRO A 7 -11.20 -13.57 -41.65
C PRO A 7 -11.60 -12.39 -40.77
N ILE A 8 -12.65 -12.59 -40.05
CA ILE A 8 -12.96 -11.68 -38.97
C ILE A 8 -11.86 -11.90 -37.94
N VAL A 9 -10.85 -11.06 -38.01
CA VAL A 9 -9.88 -10.97 -36.98
C VAL A 9 -10.62 -10.31 -35.83
N LEU A 10 -11.25 -11.11 -35.00
CA LEU A 10 -11.61 -10.68 -33.67
C LEU A 10 -10.29 -10.36 -32.99
N GLY A 11 -9.93 -9.10 -33.04
CA GLY A 11 -8.87 -8.61 -32.18
C GLY A 11 -9.32 -8.83 -30.76
N ILE A 12 -8.89 -9.92 -30.18
CA ILE A 12 -8.94 -10.07 -28.76
C ILE A 12 -7.95 -9.06 -28.24
N LEU A 13 -8.45 -7.89 -27.92
CA LEU A 13 -7.70 -6.97 -27.10
C LEU A 13 -7.51 -7.73 -25.80
N PRO A 14 -6.24 -8.00 -25.41
CA PRO A 14 -6.04 -8.45 -24.05
C PRO A 14 -6.61 -7.36 -23.17
N THR A 15 -7.72 -7.63 -22.56
CA THR A 15 -8.12 -6.89 -21.40
C THR A 15 -6.99 -7.12 -20.42
N LEU A 16 -6.05 -6.20 -20.41
CA LEU A 16 -5.19 -6.07 -19.27
C LEU A 16 -6.16 -5.93 -18.11
N ALA A 17 -6.36 -7.02 -17.40
CA ALA A 17 -6.93 -6.95 -16.09
C ALA A 17 -5.95 -6.08 -15.30
N SER A 18 -6.07 -4.77 -15.46
CA SER A 18 -5.32 -3.85 -14.66
C SER A 18 -5.75 -4.13 -13.24
N ALA A 19 -4.85 -4.76 -12.49
CA ALA A 19 -5.00 -4.84 -11.06
C ALA A 19 -5.27 -3.41 -10.60
N GLN A 20 -6.48 -3.16 -10.12
CA GLN A 20 -6.83 -1.83 -9.67
C GLN A 20 -5.93 -1.48 -8.49
N PRO A 21 -5.31 -0.29 -8.50
CA PRO A 21 -4.49 0.11 -7.38
C PRO A 21 -5.32 0.22 -6.12
N LEU A 22 -4.74 -0.18 -5.00
CA LEU A 22 -5.33 -0.01 -3.69
C LEU A 22 -4.82 1.29 -3.09
N GLN A 23 -5.73 2.03 -2.50
CA GLN A 23 -5.40 3.23 -1.75
C GLN A 23 -5.23 2.86 -0.28
N VAL A 24 -4.08 3.21 0.27
CA VAL A 24 -3.77 2.96 1.68
C VAL A 24 -3.67 4.29 2.39
N THR A 25 -4.42 4.42 3.47
CA THR A 25 -4.37 5.60 4.34
C THR A 25 -4.09 5.12 5.75
N GLY A 26 -3.26 5.83 6.49
CA GLY A 26 -2.95 5.42 7.84
C GLY A 26 -2.55 6.56 8.74
N TYR A 27 -2.57 6.27 10.04
CA TYR A 27 -2.12 7.19 11.08
C TYR A 27 -1.22 6.43 12.04
N SER A 28 0.00 6.94 12.20
CA SER A 28 1.02 6.34 13.03
C SER A 28 1.34 7.23 14.22
N GLY A 29 1.68 6.60 15.34
CA GLY A 29 2.01 7.28 16.58
C GLY A 29 0.90 7.18 17.60
N TYR A 30 1.19 7.57 18.84
CA TYR A 30 0.22 7.46 19.93
C TYR A 30 -0.94 8.43 19.80
N LEU A 31 -0.72 9.56 19.14
CA LEU A 31 -1.75 10.57 18.90
C LEU A 31 -2.06 10.77 17.42
N GLY A 32 -1.61 9.87 16.56
CA GLY A 32 -1.80 9.99 15.11
C GLY A 32 -0.97 11.11 14.50
N GLU A 33 0.25 11.32 14.99
CA GLU A 33 1.10 12.42 14.55
C GLU A 33 1.56 12.31 13.10
N TRP A 34 1.64 11.10 12.59
CA TRP A 34 2.03 10.85 11.22
C TRP A 34 0.86 10.34 10.39
N GLU A 35 0.61 11.02 9.30
CA GLU A 35 -0.35 10.57 8.29
C GLU A 35 0.40 9.85 7.17
N LEU A 36 -0.10 8.67 6.81
CA LEU A 36 0.48 7.84 5.78
C LEU A 36 -0.49 7.71 4.62
N THR A 37 -0.01 7.91 3.41
CA THR A 37 -0.77 7.65 2.20
C THR A 37 0.08 6.85 1.22
N ALA A 38 -0.53 5.87 0.57
CA ALA A 38 0.16 5.06 -0.41
C ALA A 38 -0.82 4.61 -1.48
N THR A 39 -0.30 4.44 -2.69
CA THR A 39 -1.02 3.80 -3.79
C THR A 39 -0.21 2.57 -4.18
N VAL A 40 -0.78 1.41 -3.95
CA VAL A 40 -0.09 0.14 -4.18
C VAL A 40 -0.81 -0.66 -5.25
N THR A 41 -0.03 -1.36 -6.06
CA THR A 41 -0.54 -2.22 -7.13
C THR A 41 -0.06 -3.65 -6.92
N GLU A 42 -0.87 -4.60 -7.35
CA GLU A 42 -0.53 -6.01 -7.23
C GLU A 42 0.72 -6.33 -8.06
N THR A 43 1.69 -6.98 -7.42
CA THR A 43 2.90 -7.43 -8.08
C THR A 43 2.69 -8.81 -8.69
N ALA A 44 3.40 -9.08 -9.79
CA ALA A 44 3.37 -10.40 -10.40
C ALA A 44 4.07 -11.41 -9.48
N GLY A 45 3.42 -12.56 -9.25
CA GLY A 45 4.00 -13.60 -8.43
C GLY A 45 2.95 -14.54 -7.84
N PRO A 46 3.39 -15.63 -7.19
CA PRO A 46 2.46 -16.62 -6.63
C PRO A 46 1.73 -16.14 -5.38
N LYS A 47 2.22 -15.10 -4.72
CA LYS A 47 1.58 -14.52 -3.54
C LYS A 47 0.91 -13.20 -3.91
N LYS A 48 -0.25 -12.93 -3.32
CA LYS A 48 -0.90 -11.64 -3.45
C LYS A 48 -0.14 -10.61 -2.64
N GLU A 49 0.73 -9.90 -3.30
CA GLU A 49 1.54 -8.85 -2.74
C GLU A 49 1.32 -7.58 -3.52
N TYR A 50 1.30 -6.46 -2.82
CA TYR A 50 1.09 -5.14 -3.40
C TYR A 50 2.27 -4.26 -3.05
N SER A 51 2.67 -3.41 -3.98
CA SER A 51 3.75 -2.45 -3.72
C SER A 51 3.48 -1.13 -4.42
N GLY A 52 4.05 -0.07 -3.89
CA GLY A 52 3.92 1.24 -4.50
C GLY A 52 4.50 2.34 -3.64
N PRO A 53 4.45 3.58 -4.15
CA PRO A 53 5.00 4.72 -3.45
C PRO A 53 4.21 5.07 -2.20
N LEU A 54 4.93 5.55 -1.21
CA LEU A 54 4.42 5.90 0.09
C LEU A 54 4.84 7.33 0.44
N THR A 55 3.92 8.08 1.02
CA THR A 55 4.19 9.41 1.57
C THR A 55 3.76 9.45 3.02
N MET A 56 4.63 9.95 3.89
CA MET A 56 4.33 10.19 5.30
C MET A 56 4.46 11.67 5.60
N ARG A 57 3.45 12.21 6.27
CA ARG A 57 3.42 13.63 6.67
C ARG A 57 3.26 13.73 8.17
N HIS A 58 4.09 14.55 8.79
CA HIS A 58 4.00 14.83 10.21
C HIS A 58 2.98 15.94 10.43
N VAL A 59 1.81 15.60 10.92
CA VAL A 59 0.68 16.52 11.02
C VAL A 59 0.45 17.07 12.42
N GLY A 60 1.21 16.59 13.40
CA GLY A 60 1.06 17.01 14.79
C GLY A 60 1.82 18.26 15.18
N LEU A 61 2.66 18.81 14.29
CA LEU A 61 3.49 19.98 14.57
C LEU A 61 3.23 21.06 13.54
N CYS A 62 2.99 22.27 14.03
CA CYS A 62 2.97 23.46 13.19
C CYS A 62 4.41 23.97 13.06
N THR A 63 5.00 23.80 11.89
CA THR A 63 6.31 24.35 11.59
C THR A 63 6.15 25.48 10.58
N GLN A 64 7.11 26.43 10.59
CA GLN A 64 7.08 27.56 9.67
C GLN A 64 7.19 27.13 8.21
N ASP A 65 7.84 26.00 7.97
CA ASP A 65 8.08 25.45 6.63
C ASP A 65 7.01 24.43 6.21
N GLY A 66 5.93 24.30 6.98
CA GLY A 66 4.89 23.32 6.75
C GLY A 66 5.21 21.96 7.39
N PRO A 67 4.33 20.97 7.20
CA PRO A 67 4.54 19.66 7.79
C PRO A 67 5.73 18.95 7.18
N GLU A 68 6.50 18.26 8.02
CA GLU A 68 7.57 17.39 7.54
C GLU A 68 6.99 16.26 6.70
N GLU A 69 7.59 16.01 5.55
CA GLU A 69 7.13 15.00 4.63
C GLU A 69 8.28 14.07 4.27
N LYS A 70 8.01 12.79 4.30
CA LYS A 70 8.95 11.75 3.88
C LYS A 70 8.31 10.87 2.84
N THR A 71 9.08 10.48 1.84
CA THR A 71 8.62 9.58 0.79
C THR A 71 9.39 8.27 0.87
N GLY A 72 8.77 7.22 0.41
CA GLY A 72 9.37 5.91 0.40
C GLY A 72 8.56 4.93 -0.41
N GLU A 73 8.69 3.68 -0.05
CA GLU A 73 8.00 2.59 -0.73
C GLU A 73 7.35 1.66 0.29
N MET A 74 6.18 1.17 -0.07
CA MET A 74 5.42 0.25 0.75
C MET A 74 5.21 -1.06 0.01
N ARG A 75 5.39 -2.17 0.71
CA ARG A 75 4.95 -3.49 0.29
C ARG A 75 3.97 -4.02 1.30
N LEU A 76 2.87 -4.59 0.82
CA LEU A 76 1.93 -5.20 1.74
C LEU A 76 1.43 -6.53 1.20
N GLN A 77 1.08 -7.39 2.13
CA GLN A 77 0.49 -8.68 1.87
C GLN A 77 -0.76 -8.80 2.71
N ILE A 78 -1.89 -9.06 2.06
CA ILE A 78 -3.16 -9.26 2.74
C ILE A 78 -3.42 -10.75 2.82
N LEU A 79 -3.68 -11.22 4.04
CA LEU A 79 -3.96 -12.62 4.34
C LEU A 79 -5.44 -12.74 4.69
N PRO A 80 -6.33 -12.99 3.71
CA PRO A 80 -7.78 -12.96 3.96
C PRO A 80 -8.26 -13.99 4.98
N SER A 81 -7.61 -15.15 5.01
CA SER A 81 -8.01 -16.24 5.90
C SER A 81 -7.82 -15.91 7.38
N SER A 82 -6.91 -15.00 7.70
CA SER A 82 -6.63 -14.61 9.08
C SER A 82 -6.98 -13.16 9.37
N SER A 83 -7.56 -12.45 8.40
CA SER A 83 -7.85 -11.01 8.50
C SER A 83 -6.62 -10.19 8.90
N GLN A 84 -5.46 -10.62 8.43
CA GLN A 84 -4.18 -10.03 8.78
C GLN A 84 -3.56 -9.34 7.58
N LEU A 85 -2.88 -8.24 7.85
CA LEU A 85 -2.09 -7.51 6.86
C LEU A 85 -0.66 -7.39 7.38
N ASN A 86 0.30 -7.82 6.58
CA ASN A 86 1.71 -7.61 6.84
C ASN A 86 2.25 -6.60 5.85
N ALA A 87 3.05 -5.67 6.31
CA ALA A 87 3.61 -4.64 5.45
C ALA A 87 5.06 -4.35 5.81
N THR A 88 5.79 -3.88 4.83
CA THR A 88 7.15 -3.39 4.97
C THR A 88 7.20 -1.98 4.38
N PHE A 89 7.79 -1.07 5.13
CA PHE A 89 7.94 0.32 4.71
C PHE A 89 9.41 0.64 4.59
N SER A 90 9.81 1.16 3.45
CA SER A 90 11.19 1.62 3.23
C SER A 90 11.16 3.14 3.07
N VAL A 91 11.62 3.86 4.08
CA VAL A 91 11.59 5.32 4.12
C VAL A 91 12.95 5.83 4.55
N ALA A 92 13.56 6.70 3.74
CA ALA A 92 14.86 7.32 4.04
C ALA A 92 15.95 6.29 4.39
N GLY A 93 15.96 5.14 3.71
CA GLY A 93 16.94 4.08 3.93
C GLY A 93 16.66 3.20 5.15
N VAL A 94 15.55 3.45 5.85
CA VAL A 94 15.16 2.66 7.02
C VAL A 94 14.00 1.76 6.64
N GLU A 95 14.13 0.47 6.96
CA GLU A 95 13.08 -0.50 6.70
C GLU A 95 12.32 -0.81 7.98
N CYS A 96 11.02 -0.59 7.95
CA CYS A 96 10.12 -0.84 9.07
C CYS A 96 9.16 -1.96 8.73
N THR A 97 8.72 -2.71 9.72
CA THR A 97 7.76 -3.81 9.54
C THR A 97 6.48 -3.53 10.28
N TYR A 98 5.39 -4.04 9.76
CA TYR A 98 4.06 -3.86 10.31
C TYR A 98 3.27 -5.16 10.22
N SER A 99 2.52 -5.44 11.26
CA SER A 99 1.55 -6.52 11.27
C SER A 99 0.28 -6.02 11.93
N GLY A 100 -0.84 -6.13 11.24
CA GLY A 100 -2.11 -5.63 11.73
C GLY A 100 -3.25 -6.60 11.48
N ARG A 101 -4.27 -6.52 12.32
CA ARG A 101 -5.50 -7.30 12.19
C ARG A 101 -6.65 -6.40 11.84
N LEU A 102 -7.52 -6.90 10.99
CA LEU A 102 -8.70 -6.19 10.54
C LEU A 102 -9.80 -6.26 11.60
N SER A 103 -10.27 -5.09 11.97
CA SER A 103 -11.51 -4.86 12.69
C SER A 103 -12.31 -3.90 11.82
N ASP A 104 -12.54 -2.65 12.23
CA ASP A 104 -13.03 -1.60 11.34
C ASP A 104 -11.92 -1.09 10.42
N SER A 105 -10.70 -1.21 10.86
CA SER A 105 -9.46 -0.90 10.16
C SER A 105 -8.40 -1.90 10.56
N TYR A 106 -7.30 -1.95 9.84
CA TYR A 106 -6.15 -2.74 10.27
C TYR A 106 -5.48 -2.02 11.43
N THR A 107 -5.36 -2.68 12.55
CA THR A 107 -4.75 -2.15 13.76
C THR A 107 -3.56 -3.01 14.14
N GLY A 108 -2.42 -2.38 14.33
CA GLY A 108 -1.20 -3.08 14.70
C GLY A 108 -0.10 -2.12 15.09
N THR A 109 1.12 -2.60 15.01
CA THR A 109 2.29 -1.87 15.44
C THR A 109 3.34 -1.85 14.34
N ILE A 110 3.87 -0.66 14.08
CA ILE A 110 5.01 -0.50 13.17
C ILE A 110 6.30 -0.53 14.00
N ALA A 111 7.24 -1.37 13.58
CA ALA A 111 8.53 -1.53 14.23
C ALA A 111 9.64 -1.15 13.28
N CYS A 112 10.47 -0.22 13.71
CA CYS A 112 11.66 0.23 12.98
C CYS A 112 12.90 -0.07 13.81
N PRO A 113 14.07 -0.37 13.17
CA PRO A 113 15.25 -0.82 13.91
C PRO A 113 15.81 0.20 14.89
N ASP A 114 15.60 1.49 14.63
CA ASP A 114 16.19 2.59 15.39
C ASP A 114 15.22 3.26 16.36
N ARG A 115 14.01 2.71 16.53
CA ARG A 115 12.95 3.34 17.30
C ARG A 115 12.14 2.32 18.07
N GLN A 116 11.43 2.83 19.05
CA GLN A 116 10.37 2.08 19.72
C GLN A 116 9.23 1.81 18.76
N ALA A 117 8.62 0.63 18.87
CA ALA A 117 7.42 0.29 18.12
C ALA A 117 6.28 1.23 18.52
N VAL A 118 5.54 1.70 17.52
CA VAL A 118 4.40 2.60 17.72
C VAL A 118 3.16 2.05 17.05
N PRO A 119 1.97 2.41 17.55
CA PRO A 119 0.73 1.96 16.91
C PRO A 119 0.57 2.57 15.54
N LEU A 120 -0.02 1.79 14.62
CA LEU A 120 -0.36 2.23 13.28
C LEU A 120 -1.69 1.64 12.87
N LYS A 121 -2.61 2.51 12.47
CA LYS A 121 -3.88 2.11 11.88
C LYS A 121 -3.83 2.33 10.38
N LEU A 122 -4.29 1.32 9.63
CA LEU A 122 -4.34 1.39 8.17
C LEU A 122 -5.75 1.11 7.66
N TRP A 123 -6.16 1.87 6.67
CA TRP A 123 -7.36 1.64 5.86
C TRP A 123 -6.91 1.34 4.44
N VAL A 124 -7.43 0.27 3.89
CA VAL A 124 -7.14 -0.15 2.51
C VAL A 124 -8.45 -0.16 1.73
N ARG A 125 -8.45 0.53 0.59
CA ARG A 125 -9.62 0.63 -0.28
C ARG A 125 -9.32 0.28 -1.72
#